data_616dd306187f6b6c17a5da47e25a4bbb
#
_entry.id   616dd306187f6b6c17a5da47e25a4bbb
#
_cell.length_a   1.000
_cell.length_b   1.000
_cell.length_c   1.000
_cell.angle_alpha   90.00
_cell.angle_beta   90.00
_cell.angle_gamma   90.00
#
_symmetry.space_group_name_H-M   'P 1'
#
loop_
_entity.id
_entity.type
_entity.pdbx_description
1 polymer ?
#
loop_
_entity_poly.entity_id
_entity_poly.type
_entity_poly.pdbx_seq_one_letter_code
_entity_poly.pdbx_strand_id
1 'polypeptide(L)'
;MSDRFALTGARIFDGADWHDNAALVVSGGHVEAILPAGALPSGVASIETGGGLLAPGFVDLQVNGGGGVMLNDHPDVASIETICRAHAPFGTTALLPTLITDTPAITAAAVAAGAAAARQEVPGFLGLHLEGPHLSVARKGAHDPALIRPMTEADQAALIAARKELPVLLTTVAPESVEPARVTALAKAGLIVSLGHSDTTYVTASAFAAAGATVVTHLFNAMSQIGNREPGLAGAAIATGGLSAGIIADGIHVDPATIAIALRAKKGPGKIVLVTDAMATIGTDMTSFTLNGRTIYRKDGSLRLADGTLAGADLDMISAVRFMHRGVGLELGEALRMASLYPAEAVGQAHRLGRFANGTAADIVALSDDLDVQGVWIGGKKVFGA
;
A
#
# COMPACT_ATOMS: atom_id res chain seq x y z
N MET A 1 -13.96 28.24 6.06
CA MET A 1 -12.99 28.57 5.00
C MET A 1 -13.68 28.29 3.68
N SER A 2 -13.41 29.04 2.62
CA SER A 2 -14.00 28.73 1.31
C SER A 2 -13.56 27.32 0.90
N ASP A 3 -14.46 26.55 0.30
CA ASP A 3 -14.20 25.19 -0.20
C ASP A 3 -13.16 25.17 -1.36
N ARG A 4 -12.63 26.36 -1.70
CA ARG A 4 -11.66 26.59 -2.77
C ARG A 4 -10.45 27.36 -2.26
N PHE A 5 -9.24 26.77 -2.43
CA PHE A 5 -7.98 27.36 -2.04
C PHE A 5 -6.84 26.95 -3.01
N ALA A 6 -5.69 27.60 -2.89
CA ALA A 6 -4.49 27.23 -3.63
C ALA A 6 -3.32 27.00 -2.69
N LEU A 7 -2.54 25.97 -2.93
CA LEU A 7 -1.24 25.73 -2.31
C LEU A 7 -0.15 26.35 -3.21
N THR A 8 0.72 27.17 -2.60
CA THR A 8 1.74 27.97 -3.30
C THR A 8 3.08 27.85 -2.60
N GLY A 9 4.16 28.29 -3.27
CA GLY A 9 5.51 28.38 -2.70
C GLY A 9 6.34 27.11 -2.76
N ALA A 10 5.80 26.02 -3.29
CA ALA A 10 6.53 24.78 -3.48
C ALA A 10 6.62 24.40 -4.96
N ARG A 11 7.59 23.57 -5.30
CA ARG A 11 7.63 22.83 -6.58
C ARG A 11 6.54 21.75 -6.55
N ILE A 12 5.83 21.54 -7.64
CA ILE A 12 4.74 20.57 -7.70
C ILE A 12 5.15 19.38 -8.59
N PHE A 13 5.03 18.16 -8.07
CA PHE A 13 5.05 16.93 -8.84
C PHE A 13 3.62 16.45 -9.05
N ASP A 14 3.14 16.34 -10.28
CA ASP A 14 1.74 15.99 -10.53
C ASP A 14 1.46 14.48 -10.67
N GLY A 15 2.52 13.67 -10.54
CA GLY A 15 2.52 12.21 -10.76
C GLY A 15 3.21 11.83 -12.08
N ALA A 16 3.36 12.77 -13.01
CA ALA A 16 4.08 12.59 -14.26
C ALA A 16 5.23 13.59 -14.40
N ASP A 17 4.89 14.87 -14.29
CA ASP A 17 5.79 16.00 -14.59
C ASP A 17 5.99 16.91 -13.37
N TRP A 18 7.04 17.72 -13.42
CA TRP A 18 7.38 18.73 -12.43
C TRP A 18 6.94 20.12 -12.89
N HIS A 19 6.35 20.89 -11.98
CA HIS A 19 5.91 22.27 -12.24
C HIS A 19 6.60 23.22 -11.26
N ASP A 20 7.42 24.10 -11.78
CA ASP A 20 8.07 25.18 -11.01
C ASP A 20 7.22 26.45 -11.08
N ASN A 21 7.29 27.31 -10.03
CA ASN A 21 6.52 28.56 -9.95
C ASN A 21 5.02 28.36 -10.25
N ALA A 22 4.45 27.31 -9.69
CA ALA A 22 3.05 26.94 -9.91
C ALA A 22 2.26 26.95 -8.59
N ALA A 23 0.95 26.93 -8.71
CA ALA A 23 0.00 26.81 -7.63
C ALA A 23 -0.93 25.62 -7.89
N LEU A 24 -1.15 24.79 -6.90
CA LEU A 24 -2.13 23.71 -6.93
C LEU A 24 -3.48 24.23 -6.41
N VAL A 25 -4.46 24.35 -7.28
CA VAL A 25 -5.80 24.83 -6.94
C VAL A 25 -6.68 23.64 -6.58
N VAL A 26 -7.31 23.74 -5.42
CA VAL A 26 -8.23 22.74 -4.85
C VAL A 26 -9.61 23.35 -4.73
N SER A 27 -10.66 22.61 -5.09
CA SER A 27 -12.06 23.01 -4.96
C SER A 27 -12.93 21.81 -4.62
N GLY A 28 -13.78 21.91 -3.59
CA GLY A 28 -14.71 20.84 -3.20
C GLY A 28 -14.03 19.51 -2.88
N GLY A 29 -12.80 19.54 -2.34
CA GLY A 29 -12.04 18.32 -2.02
C GLY A 29 -11.31 17.68 -3.22
N HIS A 30 -11.33 18.32 -4.39
CA HIS A 30 -10.71 17.81 -5.62
C HIS A 30 -9.68 18.79 -6.18
N VAL A 31 -8.72 18.27 -6.91
CA VAL A 31 -7.80 19.09 -7.71
C VAL A 31 -8.59 19.75 -8.83
N GLU A 32 -8.53 21.09 -8.88
CA GLU A 32 -9.14 21.87 -9.97
C GLU A 32 -8.13 22.08 -11.10
N ALA A 33 -6.91 22.54 -10.77
CA ALA A 33 -5.88 22.81 -11.75
C ALA A 33 -4.50 23.00 -11.10
N ILE A 34 -3.45 22.86 -11.90
CA ILE A 34 -2.12 23.44 -11.64
C ILE A 34 -1.99 24.65 -12.54
N LEU A 35 -1.77 25.83 -11.95
CA LEU A 35 -1.67 27.11 -12.66
C LEU A 35 -0.30 27.75 -12.40
N PRO A 36 0.23 28.56 -13.34
CA PRO A 36 1.35 29.44 -13.01
C PRO A 36 1.00 30.31 -11.78
N ALA A 37 1.94 30.51 -10.85
CA ALA A 37 1.68 31.21 -9.59
C ALA A 37 1.07 32.63 -9.81
N GLY A 38 1.48 33.33 -10.87
CA GLY A 38 0.95 34.65 -11.23
C GLY A 38 -0.44 34.64 -11.91
N ALA A 39 -1.01 33.45 -12.20
CA ALA A 39 -2.30 33.29 -12.89
C ALA A 39 -3.44 32.86 -11.95
N LEU A 40 -3.23 32.96 -10.62
CA LEU A 40 -4.27 32.61 -9.65
C LEU A 40 -5.48 33.56 -9.82
N PRO A 41 -6.71 33.02 -9.90
CA PRO A 41 -7.92 33.85 -9.95
C PRO A 41 -8.07 34.69 -8.68
N SER A 42 -8.59 35.92 -8.84
CA SER A 42 -8.89 36.78 -7.71
C SER A 42 -9.91 36.11 -6.77
N GLY A 43 -9.66 36.20 -5.44
CA GLY A 43 -10.55 35.64 -4.41
C GLY A 43 -10.30 34.18 -4.05
N VAL A 44 -9.34 33.49 -4.66
CA VAL A 44 -8.87 32.18 -4.19
C VAL A 44 -7.94 32.40 -2.99
N ALA A 45 -8.23 31.78 -1.84
CA ALA A 45 -7.37 31.83 -0.67
C ALA A 45 -6.06 31.10 -0.97
N SER A 46 -4.92 31.74 -0.74
CA SER A 46 -3.61 31.13 -0.91
C SER A 46 -3.05 30.65 0.42
N ILE A 47 -2.54 29.43 0.45
CA ILE A 47 -1.83 28.82 1.56
C ILE A 47 -0.39 28.62 1.11
N GLU A 48 0.52 29.37 1.72
CA GLU A 48 1.96 29.28 1.45
C GLU A 48 2.52 28.04 2.16
N THR A 49 3.23 27.19 1.44
CA THR A 49 3.78 25.93 1.98
C THR A 49 5.20 26.08 2.52
N GLY A 50 5.82 27.25 2.33
CA GLY A 50 7.16 27.54 2.87
C GLY A 50 8.31 26.90 2.10
N GLY A 51 8.12 26.51 0.85
CA GLY A 51 9.13 25.86 0.00
C GLY A 51 8.94 24.35 -0.12
N GLY A 52 10.00 23.65 -0.55
CA GLY A 52 9.97 22.21 -0.75
C GLY A 52 9.16 21.77 -1.96
N LEU A 53 8.41 20.67 -1.82
CA LEU A 53 7.60 20.12 -2.90
C LEU A 53 6.19 19.70 -2.44
N LEU A 54 5.26 19.75 -3.36
CA LEU A 54 3.94 19.11 -3.27
C LEU A 54 3.93 17.88 -4.17
N ALA A 55 3.43 16.76 -3.66
CA ALA A 55 3.22 15.54 -4.42
C ALA A 55 1.84 14.95 -4.10
N PRO A 56 1.29 14.07 -4.97
CA PRO A 56 0.13 13.28 -4.65
C PRO A 56 0.37 12.46 -3.38
N GLY A 57 -0.64 12.40 -2.52
CA GLY A 57 -0.60 11.61 -1.31
C GLY A 57 -0.28 10.14 -1.58
N PHE A 58 0.41 9.51 -0.64
CA PHE A 58 0.85 8.13 -0.81
C PHE A 58 -0.30 7.14 -0.63
N VAL A 59 -0.21 6.05 -1.37
CA VAL A 59 -1.17 4.93 -1.38
C VAL A 59 -0.44 3.67 -0.93
N ASP A 60 -0.86 3.08 0.18
CA ASP A 60 -0.23 1.88 0.73
C ASP A 60 -1.17 0.67 0.67
N LEU A 61 -0.75 -0.36 -0.03
CA LEU A 61 -1.59 -1.55 -0.28
C LEU A 61 -1.43 -2.65 0.78
N GLN A 62 -0.55 -2.44 1.77
CA GLN A 62 -0.29 -3.44 2.82
C GLN A 62 0.12 -2.76 4.13
N VAL A 63 -0.84 -2.68 5.07
CA VAL A 63 -0.69 -2.03 6.38
C VAL A 63 -1.40 -2.84 7.44
N ASN A 64 -0.65 -3.62 8.23
CA ASN A 64 -1.22 -4.52 9.24
C ASN A 64 -1.69 -3.78 10.50
N GLY A 65 -1.06 -2.63 10.80
CA GLY A 65 -1.35 -1.84 11.98
C GLY A 65 -0.75 -0.45 11.98
N GLY A 66 -0.92 0.26 13.08
CA GLY A 66 -0.39 1.60 13.34
C GLY A 66 -1.08 2.23 14.55
N GLY A 67 -0.44 3.22 15.18
CA GLY A 67 -1.02 3.90 16.35
C GLY A 67 -1.23 2.98 17.56
N GLY A 68 -0.47 1.92 17.66
CA GLY A 68 -0.54 0.95 18.78
C GLY A 68 -1.55 -0.18 18.58
N VAL A 69 -2.21 -0.27 17.42
CA VAL A 69 -3.22 -1.30 17.15
C VAL A 69 -2.87 -2.15 15.92
N MET A 70 -3.30 -3.40 15.94
CA MET A 70 -3.31 -4.31 14.81
C MET A 70 -4.77 -4.59 14.41
N LEU A 71 -5.05 -4.69 13.11
CA LEU A 71 -6.40 -5.02 12.66
C LEU A 71 -6.85 -6.41 13.15
N ASN A 72 -5.92 -7.35 13.33
CA ASN A 72 -6.20 -8.70 13.85
C ASN A 72 -6.71 -8.68 15.29
N ASP A 73 -6.15 -7.79 16.14
CA ASP A 73 -6.50 -7.78 17.57
C ASP A 73 -7.90 -7.22 17.81
N HIS A 74 -8.25 -6.17 17.07
CA HIS A 74 -9.53 -5.49 17.16
C HIS A 74 -10.05 -5.14 15.78
N PRO A 75 -10.73 -6.08 15.08
CA PRO A 75 -11.25 -5.85 13.73
C PRO A 75 -12.54 -5.01 13.76
N ASP A 76 -12.41 -3.74 14.11
CA ASP A 76 -13.50 -2.77 14.22
C ASP A 76 -13.17 -1.43 13.50
N VAL A 77 -14.17 -0.54 13.39
CA VAL A 77 -14.01 0.75 12.71
C VAL A 77 -13.01 1.64 13.43
N ALA A 78 -12.98 1.62 14.75
CA ALA A 78 -12.09 2.46 15.56
C ALA A 78 -10.61 2.11 15.33
N SER A 79 -10.30 0.83 15.17
CA SER A 79 -8.97 0.35 14.80
C SER A 79 -8.60 0.78 13.38
N ILE A 80 -9.51 0.68 12.42
CA ILE A 80 -9.30 1.15 11.05
C ILE A 80 -9.01 2.67 11.05
N GLU A 81 -9.80 3.48 11.76
CA GLU A 81 -9.57 4.92 11.90
C GLU A 81 -8.20 5.22 12.55
N THR A 82 -7.84 4.47 13.59
CA THR A 82 -6.56 4.65 14.28
C THR A 82 -5.39 4.34 13.36
N ILE A 83 -5.46 3.24 12.61
CA ILE A 83 -4.44 2.86 11.61
C ILE A 83 -4.33 3.96 10.55
N CYS A 84 -5.42 4.36 9.91
CA CYS A 84 -5.40 5.41 8.88
C CYS A 84 -4.78 6.72 9.41
N ARG A 85 -5.20 7.15 10.60
CA ARG A 85 -4.69 8.37 11.24
C ARG A 85 -3.20 8.27 11.60
N ALA A 86 -2.70 7.10 12.01
CA ALA A 86 -1.31 6.89 12.38
C ALA A 86 -0.35 7.01 11.18
N HIS A 87 -0.81 6.70 9.97
CA HIS A 87 -0.01 6.77 8.75
C HIS A 87 -0.06 8.13 8.05
N ALA A 88 -1.06 8.98 8.35
CA ALA A 88 -1.19 10.30 7.75
C ALA A 88 0.03 11.21 7.98
N PRO A 89 0.67 11.28 9.17
CA PRO A 89 1.88 12.09 9.39
C PRO A 89 3.07 11.68 8.53
N PHE A 90 3.02 10.51 7.91
CA PHE A 90 4.06 9.97 7.03
C PHE A 90 3.70 10.09 5.53
N GLY A 91 2.66 10.89 5.22
CA GLY A 91 2.25 11.21 3.86
C GLY A 91 1.27 10.23 3.23
N THR A 92 0.88 9.16 3.93
CA THR A 92 -0.10 8.19 3.40
C THR A 92 -1.51 8.77 3.53
N THR A 93 -2.20 8.91 2.40
CA THR A 93 -3.56 9.46 2.31
C THR A 93 -4.61 8.42 1.95
N ALA A 94 -4.17 7.26 1.49
CA ALA A 94 -5.05 6.13 1.19
C ALA A 94 -4.32 4.82 1.50
N LEU A 95 -4.95 3.91 2.24
CA LEU A 95 -4.32 2.64 2.56
C LEU A 95 -5.33 1.49 2.65
N LEU A 96 -4.84 0.27 2.50
CA LEU A 96 -5.57 -0.96 2.75
C LEU A 96 -5.15 -1.52 4.11
N PRO A 97 -5.93 -1.32 5.20
CA PRO A 97 -5.71 -2.07 6.41
C PRO A 97 -5.70 -3.57 6.09
N THR A 98 -4.66 -4.26 6.58
CA THR A 98 -4.37 -5.64 6.22
C THR A 98 -4.69 -6.55 7.38
N LEU A 99 -5.55 -7.54 7.13
CA LEU A 99 -5.77 -8.66 8.03
C LEU A 99 -4.87 -9.81 7.59
N ILE A 100 -3.89 -10.18 8.41
CA ILE A 100 -3.13 -11.41 8.18
C ILE A 100 -3.98 -12.63 8.53
N THR A 101 -3.53 -13.81 8.14
CA THR A 101 -4.20 -15.10 8.41
C THR A 101 -4.77 -15.17 9.82
N ASP A 102 -6.09 -15.38 9.91
CA ASP A 102 -6.82 -15.49 11.16
C ASP A 102 -8.02 -16.45 11.00
N THR A 103 -8.81 -16.59 12.06
CA THR A 103 -10.03 -17.41 12.06
C THR A 103 -11.09 -16.83 11.13
N PRO A 104 -12.04 -17.67 10.65
CA PRO A 104 -13.16 -17.17 9.84
C PRO A 104 -14.00 -16.10 10.54
N ALA A 105 -14.11 -16.17 11.89
CA ALA A 105 -14.86 -15.20 12.68
C ALA A 105 -14.17 -13.81 12.67
N ILE A 106 -12.86 -13.76 12.87
CA ILE A 106 -12.07 -12.52 12.80
C ILE A 106 -12.08 -11.96 11.39
N THR A 107 -11.94 -12.82 10.35
CA THR A 107 -12.04 -12.39 8.95
C THR A 107 -13.39 -11.76 8.64
N ALA A 108 -14.49 -12.36 9.10
CA ALA A 108 -15.83 -11.81 8.91
C ALA A 108 -16.02 -10.48 9.65
N ALA A 109 -15.47 -10.35 10.89
CA ALA A 109 -15.51 -9.11 11.65
C ALA A 109 -14.72 -7.99 10.95
N ALA A 110 -13.52 -8.28 10.43
CA ALA A 110 -12.73 -7.31 9.68
C ALA A 110 -13.44 -6.83 8.40
N VAL A 111 -14.07 -7.74 7.66
CA VAL A 111 -14.88 -7.39 6.48
C VAL A 111 -16.06 -6.49 6.87
N ALA A 112 -16.76 -6.82 7.94
CA ALA A 112 -17.88 -5.99 8.44
C ALA A 112 -17.40 -4.60 8.89
N ALA A 113 -16.26 -4.53 9.58
CA ALA A 113 -15.64 -3.28 9.99
C ALA A 113 -15.21 -2.43 8.78
N GLY A 114 -14.58 -3.05 7.77
CA GLY A 114 -14.21 -2.36 6.53
C GLY A 114 -15.42 -1.83 5.76
N ALA A 115 -16.50 -2.62 5.66
CA ALA A 115 -17.75 -2.17 5.05
C ALA A 115 -18.38 -0.99 5.83
N ALA A 116 -18.29 -1.00 7.16
CA ALA A 116 -18.75 0.12 7.97
C ALA A 116 -17.86 1.35 7.82
N ALA A 117 -16.53 1.18 7.79
CA ALA A 117 -15.57 2.26 7.55
C ALA A 117 -15.79 2.93 6.19
N ALA A 118 -16.08 2.14 5.13
CA ALA A 118 -16.42 2.66 3.82
C ALA A 118 -17.69 3.51 3.83
N ARG A 119 -18.76 3.04 4.50
CA ARG A 119 -20.01 3.81 4.63
C ARG A 119 -19.86 5.09 5.46
N GLN A 120 -18.95 5.10 6.43
CA GLN A 120 -18.63 6.25 7.27
C GLN A 120 -17.62 7.20 6.63
N GLU A 121 -17.12 6.86 5.44
CA GLU A 121 -16.11 7.64 4.70
C GLU A 121 -14.88 7.95 5.57
N VAL A 122 -14.38 6.92 6.30
CA VAL A 122 -13.19 7.06 7.15
C VAL A 122 -12.02 7.63 6.34
N PRO A 123 -11.45 8.79 6.72
CA PRO A 123 -10.36 9.40 5.98
C PRO A 123 -9.15 8.47 5.88
N GLY A 124 -8.64 8.27 4.66
CA GLY A 124 -7.50 7.39 4.39
C GLY A 124 -7.87 5.91 4.16
N PHE A 125 -9.11 5.49 4.43
CA PHE A 125 -9.54 4.13 4.16
C PHE A 125 -9.83 3.91 2.68
N LEU A 126 -9.06 3.04 2.03
CA LEU A 126 -9.21 2.69 0.61
C LEU A 126 -10.02 1.40 0.40
N GLY A 127 -10.01 0.52 1.37
CA GLY A 127 -10.58 -0.83 1.32
C GLY A 127 -9.82 -1.76 2.25
N LEU A 128 -9.83 -3.06 1.99
CA LEU A 128 -9.12 -4.05 2.80
C LEU A 128 -8.14 -4.88 1.96
N HIS A 129 -7.07 -5.30 2.62
CA HIS A 129 -6.21 -6.38 2.17
C HIS A 129 -6.38 -7.59 3.10
N LEU A 130 -6.80 -8.74 2.56
CA LEU A 130 -6.86 -10.01 3.30
C LEU A 130 -5.65 -10.86 2.90
N GLU A 131 -4.65 -10.94 3.76
CA GLU A 131 -3.43 -11.70 3.55
C GLU A 131 -3.56 -13.11 4.12
N GLY A 132 -4.01 -14.03 3.27
CA GLY A 132 -4.39 -15.38 3.66
C GLY A 132 -5.89 -15.50 4.02
N PRO A 133 -6.29 -16.63 4.63
CA PRO A 133 -5.51 -17.77 5.14
C PRO A 133 -5.05 -18.79 4.08
N HIS A 134 -5.28 -18.53 2.80
CA HIS A 134 -5.05 -19.47 1.71
C HIS A 134 -3.60 -19.37 1.19
N LEU A 135 -2.62 -19.58 2.09
CA LEU A 135 -1.18 -19.44 1.88
C LEU A 135 -0.50 -20.80 1.84
N SER A 136 0.81 -20.83 1.56
CA SER A 136 1.66 -22.01 1.68
C SER A 136 2.31 -22.08 3.07
N VAL A 137 2.16 -23.20 3.78
CA VAL A 137 2.82 -23.42 5.06
C VAL A 137 4.35 -23.34 4.93
N ALA A 138 4.91 -23.76 3.77
CA ALA A 138 6.34 -23.68 3.50
C ALA A 138 6.88 -22.23 3.49
N ARG A 139 6.03 -21.27 3.20
CA ARG A 139 6.34 -19.83 3.14
C ARG A 139 5.49 -18.98 4.09
N LYS A 140 5.11 -19.57 5.22
CA LYS A 140 4.20 -18.94 6.18
C LYS A 140 4.67 -17.61 6.77
N GLY A 141 5.98 -17.34 6.81
CA GLY A 141 6.50 -16.14 7.49
C GLY A 141 6.03 -16.07 8.95
N ALA A 142 5.44 -14.93 9.34
CA ALA A 142 4.89 -14.71 10.67
C ALA A 142 3.45 -15.26 10.86
N HIS A 143 2.79 -15.77 9.81
CA HIS A 143 1.43 -16.32 9.91
C HIS A 143 1.40 -17.59 10.77
N ASP A 144 0.27 -17.84 11.45
CA ASP A 144 0.06 -19.07 12.20
C ASP A 144 -0.22 -20.24 11.24
N PRO A 145 0.65 -21.24 11.18
CA PRO A 145 0.47 -22.39 10.28
C PRO A 145 -0.79 -23.21 10.58
N ALA A 146 -1.32 -23.16 11.80
CA ALA A 146 -2.54 -23.88 12.16
C ALA A 146 -3.80 -23.28 11.52
N LEU A 147 -3.74 -22.02 11.10
CA LEU A 147 -4.84 -21.31 10.44
C LEU A 147 -4.72 -21.29 8.92
N ILE A 148 -3.54 -21.64 8.37
CA ILE A 148 -3.34 -21.75 6.92
C ILE A 148 -4.09 -22.97 6.38
N ARG A 149 -4.90 -22.76 5.33
CA ARG A 149 -5.76 -23.82 4.77
C ARG A 149 -6.12 -23.57 3.30
N PRO A 150 -6.46 -24.61 2.55
CA PRO A 150 -7.01 -24.46 1.20
C PRO A 150 -8.30 -23.63 1.18
N MET A 151 -8.52 -22.94 0.06
CA MET A 151 -9.76 -22.18 -0.17
C MET A 151 -10.91 -23.13 -0.48
N THR A 152 -12.00 -23.03 0.28
CA THR A 152 -13.25 -23.72 0.03
C THR A 152 -14.18 -22.91 -0.88
N GLU A 153 -15.29 -23.53 -1.31
CA GLU A 153 -16.34 -22.80 -2.03
C GLU A 153 -17.01 -21.72 -1.16
N ALA A 154 -17.17 -21.98 0.13
CA ALA A 154 -17.71 -21.02 1.08
C ALA A 154 -16.80 -19.80 1.24
N ASP A 155 -15.46 -19.99 1.29
CA ASP A 155 -14.49 -18.89 1.34
C ASP A 155 -14.57 -18.02 0.09
N GLN A 156 -14.60 -18.64 -1.08
CA GLN A 156 -14.75 -17.92 -2.35
C GLN A 156 -16.06 -17.11 -2.38
N ALA A 157 -17.16 -17.70 -1.96
CA ALA A 157 -18.44 -17.00 -1.91
C ALA A 157 -18.41 -15.81 -0.94
N ALA A 158 -17.80 -15.98 0.24
CA ALA A 158 -17.64 -14.93 1.23
C ALA A 158 -16.80 -13.76 0.69
N LEU A 159 -15.67 -14.04 0.02
CA LEU A 159 -14.82 -13.02 -0.59
C LEU A 159 -15.58 -12.25 -1.70
N ILE A 160 -16.32 -12.93 -2.55
CA ILE A 160 -17.14 -12.31 -3.60
C ILE A 160 -18.25 -11.43 -2.99
N ALA A 161 -18.86 -11.87 -1.88
CA ALA A 161 -19.84 -11.05 -1.16
C ALA A 161 -19.19 -9.81 -0.53
N ALA A 162 -18.05 -9.97 0.13
CA ALA A 162 -17.29 -8.87 0.75
C ALA A 162 -16.89 -7.79 -0.26
N ARG A 163 -16.51 -8.18 -1.49
CA ARG A 163 -16.14 -7.22 -2.54
C ARG A 163 -17.27 -6.25 -2.90
N LYS A 164 -18.53 -6.64 -2.74
CA LYS A 164 -19.67 -5.76 -3.02
C LYS A 164 -19.84 -4.63 -2.01
N GLU A 165 -19.31 -4.82 -0.79
CA GLU A 165 -19.43 -3.88 0.33
C GLU A 165 -18.17 -2.99 0.48
N LEU A 166 -17.08 -3.35 -0.20
CA LEU A 166 -15.78 -2.68 -0.07
C LEU A 166 -15.38 -1.98 -1.38
N PRO A 167 -14.88 -0.74 -1.33
CA PRO A 167 -14.44 -0.02 -2.54
C PRO A 167 -13.25 -0.71 -3.22
N VAL A 168 -12.31 -1.26 -2.44
CA VAL A 168 -11.20 -2.12 -2.90
C VAL A 168 -11.14 -3.33 -1.97
N LEU A 169 -10.97 -4.51 -2.53
CA LEU A 169 -10.64 -5.73 -1.80
C LEU A 169 -9.49 -6.43 -2.51
N LEU A 170 -8.34 -6.44 -1.86
CA LEU A 170 -7.16 -7.19 -2.26
C LEU A 170 -7.10 -8.47 -1.42
N THR A 171 -6.79 -9.60 -2.03
CA THR A 171 -6.53 -10.85 -1.29
C THR A 171 -5.25 -11.50 -1.76
N THR A 172 -4.38 -11.84 -0.80
CA THR A 172 -3.15 -12.60 -1.06
C THR A 172 -3.42 -14.09 -0.90
N VAL A 173 -3.07 -14.84 -1.93
CA VAL A 173 -3.24 -16.29 -1.99
C VAL A 173 -1.98 -16.98 -2.51
N ALA A 174 -1.80 -18.25 -2.15
CA ALA A 174 -0.77 -19.11 -2.68
C ALA A 174 -1.35 -20.17 -3.62
N PRO A 175 -0.73 -20.44 -4.77
CA PRO A 175 -1.12 -21.52 -5.69
C PRO A 175 -1.26 -22.89 -5.04
N GLU A 176 -0.58 -23.14 -3.93
CA GLU A 176 -0.66 -24.38 -3.16
C GLU A 176 -2.01 -24.58 -2.46
N SER A 177 -2.74 -23.47 -2.23
CA SER A 177 -4.00 -23.47 -1.46
C SER A 177 -5.22 -23.01 -2.26
N VAL A 178 -5.02 -22.57 -3.51
CA VAL A 178 -6.10 -22.05 -4.37
C VAL A 178 -5.95 -22.58 -5.79
N GLU A 179 -7.05 -22.99 -6.40
CA GLU A 179 -7.06 -23.41 -7.79
C GLU A 179 -7.19 -22.20 -8.75
N PRO A 180 -6.62 -22.24 -9.97
CA PRO A 180 -6.73 -21.17 -10.97
C PRO A 180 -8.18 -20.75 -11.28
N ALA A 181 -9.11 -21.69 -11.29
CA ALA A 181 -10.53 -21.41 -11.54
C ALA A 181 -11.13 -20.48 -10.48
N ARG A 182 -10.72 -20.61 -9.20
CA ARG A 182 -11.14 -19.72 -8.12
C ARG A 182 -10.56 -18.32 -8.29
N VAL A 183 -9.29 -18.21 -8.69
CA VAL A 183 -8.66 -16.92 -9.03
C VAL A 183 -9.46 -16.21 -10.13
N THR A 184 -9.84 -16.95 -11.18
CA THR A 184 -10.66 -16.40 -12.25
C THR A 184 -12.02 -15.91 -11.75
N ALA A 185 -12.66 -16.63 -10.83
CA ALA A 185 -13.95 -16.24 -10.26
C ALA A 185 -13.82 -14.98 -9.39
N LEU A 186 -12.78 -14.89 -8.54
CA LEU A 186 -12.50 -13.73 -7.70
C LEU A 186 -12.19 -12.50 -8.54
N ALA A 187 -11.31 -12.62 -9.55
CA ALA A 187 -10.97 -11.53 -10.46
C ALA A 187 -12.19 -11.03 -11.25
N LYS A 188 -13.03 -11.92 -11.75
CA LYS A 188 -14.30 -11.56 -12.43
C LYS A 188 -15.28 -10.83 -11.49
N ALA A 189 -15.24 -11.12 -10.21
CA ALA A 189 -16.04 -10.41 -9.20
C ALA A 189 -15.44 -9.05 -8.81
N GLY A 190 -14.27 -8.67 -9.36
CA GLY A 190 -13.62 -7.39 -9.14
C GLY A 190 -12.67 -7.36 -7.93
N LEU A 191 -12.30 -8.51 -7.37
CA LEU A 191 -11.22 -8.58 -6.39
C LEU A 191 -9.88 -8.41 -7.07
N ILE A 192 -8.95 -7.78 -6.36
CA ILE A 192 -7.53 -7.77 -6.73
C ILE A 192 -6.89 -9.03 -6.12
N VAL A 193 -6.48 -9.96 -6.97
CA VAL A 193 -5.83 -11.18 -6.50
C VAL A 193 -4.31 -10.99 -6.55
N SER A 194 -3.68 -11.14 -5.40
CA SER A 194 -2.23 -11.07 -5.20
C SER A 194 -1.66 -12.46 -4.93
N LEU A 195 -0.51 -12.78 -5.50
CA LEU A 195 0.24 -13.99 -5.20
C LEU A 195 1.30 -13.67 -4.13
N GLY A 196 1.37 -14.47 -3.09
CA GLY A 196 2.35 -14.31 -2.01
C GLY A 196 2.38 -15.51 -1.10
N HIS A 197 3.33 -15.54 -0.18
CA HIS A 197 3.51 -16.64 0.77
C HIS A 197 3.47 -18.01 0.10
N SER A 198 4.25 -18.16 -0.96
CA SER A 198 4.18 -19.32 -1.88
C SER A 198 5.56 -19.79 -2.30
N ASP A 199 5.73 -21.08 -2.36
CA ASP A 199 6.92 -21.75 -2.91
C ASP A 199 6.72 -22.21 -4.37
N THR A 200 5.74 -21.58 -5.04
CA THR A 200 5.33 -21.96 -6.39
C THR A 200 6.42 -21.77 -7.44
N THR A 201 6.31 -22.50 -8.55
CA THR A 201 7.19 -22.36 -9.70
C THR A 201 6.82 -21.14 -10.55
N TYR A 202 7.76 -20.68 -11.38
CA TYR A 202 7.54 -19.65 -12.39
C TYR A 202 6.36 -19.96 -13.32
N VAL A 203 6.31 -21.21 -13.81
CA VAL A 203 5.25 -21.65 -14.75
C VAL A 203 3.87 -21.58 -14.09
N THR A 204 3.76 -22.08 -12.85
CA THR A 204 2.52 -22.01 -12.10
C THR A 204 2.11 -20.58 -11.79
N ALA A 205 3.01 -19.73 -11.31
CA ALA A 205 2.71 -18.30 -11.05
C ALA A 205 2.25 -17.59 -12.32
N SER A 206 2.86 -17.85 -13.48
CA SER A 206 2.45 -17.30 -14.77
C SER A 206 1.04 -17.77 -15.19
N ALA A 207 0.68 -19.02 -14.91
CA ALA A 207 -0.65 -19.54 -15.14
C ALA A 207 -1.70 -18.84 -14.24
N PHE A 208 -1.35 -18.53 -13.00
CA PHE A 208 -2.20 -17.77 -12.08
C PHE A 208 -2.37 -16.31 -12.52
N ALA A 209 -1.34 -15.69 -13.07
CA ALA A 209 -1.46 -14.37 -13.69
C ALA A 209 -2.43 -14.42 -14.90
N ALA A 210 -2.34 -15.44 -15.74
CA ALA A 210 -3.29 -15.66 -16.85
C ALA A 210 -4.73 -15.95 -16.35
N ALA A 211 -4.88 -16.51 -15.15
CA ALA A 211 -6.17 -16.74 -14.51
C ALA A 211 -6.77 -15.46 -13.88
N GLY A 212 -6.01 -14.37 -13.76
CA GLY A 212 -6.50 -13.07 -13.30
C GLY A 212 -5.81 -12.52 -12.05
N ALA A 213 -4.74 -13.14 -11.55
CA ALA A 213 -3.89 -12.50 -10.54
C ALA A 213 -3.12 -11.33 -11.18
N THR A 214 -3.12 -10.16 -10.52
CA THR A 214 -2.52 -8.93 -11.05
C THR A 214 -1.45 -8.34 -10.15
N VAL A 215 -1.31 -8.83 -8.93
CA VAL A 215 -0.36 -8.33 -7.93
C VAL A 215 0.48 -9.48 -7.38
N VAL A 216 1.68 -9.16 -6.90
CA VAL A 216 2.52 -10.02 -6.05
C VAL A 216 2.82 -9.26 -4.76
N THR A 217 2.55 -9.89 -3.64
CA THR A 217 2.73 -9.34 -2.29
C THR A 217 4.22 -9.33 -1.94
N HIS A 218 4.72 -8.24 -1.35
CA HIS A 218 6.06 -8.01 -0.81
C HIS A 218 7.19 -8.84 -1.50
N LEU A 219 7.44 -8.50 -2.76
CA LEU A 219 8.44 -9.14 -3.64
C LEU A 219 9.73 -9.52 -2.89
N PHE A 220 10.20 -10.74 -3.09
CA PHE A 220 11.33 -11.44 -2.44
C PHE A 220 11.05 -11.92 -1.01
N ASN A 221 10.01 -11.48 -0.34
CA ASN A 221 9.70 -11.93 1.03
C ASN A 221 8.70 -13.09 1.00
N ALA A 222 8.93 -14.11 1.81
CA ALA A 222 8.08 -15.28 1.95
C ALA A 222 7.65 -15.93 0.61
N MET A 223 8.57 -16.04 -0.36
CA MET A 223 8.30 -16.64 -1.68
C MET A 223 9.49 -17.41 -2.25
N SER A 224 9.26 -18.21 -3.29
CA SER A 224 10.31 -18.83 -4.07
C SER A 224 11.16 -17.79 -4.77
N GLN A 225 12.50 -17.92 -4.63
CA GLN A 225 13.48 -16.96 -5.14
C GLN A 225 13.93 -17.29 -6.57
N ILE A 226 14.64 -16.35 -7.20
CA ILE A 226 15.21 -16.54 -8.53
C ILE A 226 16.39 -17.49 -8.44
N GLY A 227 16.19 -18.73 -8.90
CA GLY A 227 17.25 -19.71 -9.09
C GLY A 227 17.67 -19.80 -10.56
N ASN A 228 18.82 -20.43 -10.81
CA ASN A 228 19.39 -20.60 -12.16
C ASN A 228 18.56 -21.52 -13.07
N ARG A 229 17.73 -22.40 -12.51
CA ARG A 229 16.89 -23.35 -13.26
C ARG A 229 15.39 -23.17 -12.99
N GLU A 230 15.03 -22.55 -11.87
CA GLU A 230 13.65 -22.23 -11.48
C GLU A 230 13.61 -20.79 -10.98
N PRO A 231 13.00 -19.87 -11.76
CA PRO A 231 12.93 -18.46 -11.38
C PRO A 231 11.94 -18.17 -10.24
N GLY A 232 11.08 -19.11 -9.90
CA GLY A 232 10.12 -18.99 -8.82
C GLY A 232 9.08 -17.88 -9.01
N LEU A 233 8.36 -17.58 -7.91
CA LEU A 233 7.40 -16.49 -7.88
C LEU A 233 8.08 -15.12 -8.05
N ALA A 234 9.27 -14.93 -7.48
CA ALA A 234 10.03 -13.69 -7.64
C ALA A 234 10.37 -13.43 -9.12
N GLY A 235 10.81 -14.44 -9.85
CA GLY A 235 11.04 -14.34 -11.29
C GLY A 235 9.78 -14.09 -12.10
N ALA A 236 8.65 -14.72 -11.73
CA ALA A 236 7.36 -14.48 -12.37
C ALA A 236 6.87 -13.03 -12.14
N ALA A 237 7.01 -12.49 -10.93
CA ALA A 237 6.65 -11.11 -10.61
C ALA A 237 7.40 -10.09 -11.49
N ILE A 238 8.66 -10.39 -11.81
CA ILE A 238 9.51 -9.52 -12.63
C ILE A 238 9.23 -9.70 -14.12
N ALA A 239 9.14 -10.94 -14.60
CA ALA A 239 9.10 -11.24 -16.03
C ALA A 239 7.68 -11.27 -16.63
N THR A 240 6.62 -11.48 -15.82
CA THR A 240 5.24 -11.46 -16.28
C THR A 240 4.71 -10.03 -16.27
N GLY A 241 4.56 -9.43 -17.45
CA GLY A 241 4.29 -8.01 -17.61
C GLY A 241 3.02 -7.51 -16.92
N GLY A 242 1.98 -8.33 -16.80
CA GLY A 242 0.72 -7.96 -16.17
C GLY A 242 0.74 -7.90 -14.63
N LEU A 243 1.77 -8.46 -13.98
CA LEU A 243 1.88 -8.46 -12.53
C LEU A 243 2.52 -7.17 -12.04
N SER A 244 1.86 -6.43 -11.15
CA SER A 244 2.50 -5.46 -10.27
C SER A 244 3.05 -6.18 -9.02
N ALA A 245 4.06 -5.61 -8.35
CA ALA A 245 4.63 -6.24 -7.16
C ALA A 245 4.91 -5.23 -6.06
N GLY A 246 4.38 -5.48 -4.86
CA GLY A 246 4.74 -4.73 -3.66
C GLY A 246 6.19 -4.96 -3.28
N ILE A 247 6.89 -3.95 -2.77
CA ILE A 247 8.24 -4.11 -2.23
C ILE A 247 8.39 -3.32 -0.93
N ILE A 248 8.97 -3.94 0.09
CA ILE A 248 9.31 -3.32 1.37
C ILE A 248 10.71 -2.71 1.21
N ALA A 249 10.78 -1.39 1.07
CA ALA A 249 12.01 -0.67 0.75
C ALA A 249 12.63 -0.04 2.01
N ASP A 250 13.17 -0.88 2.88
CA ASP A 250 13.81 -0.47 4.15
C ASP A 250 15.31 -0.85 4.21
N GLY A 251 15.83 -1.57 3.21
CA GLY A 251 17.20 -2.08 3.19
C GLY A 251 17.46 -3.27 4.13
N ILE A 252 16.41 -3.76 4.81
CA ILE A 252 16.44 -4.92 5.72
C ILE A 252 15.73 -6.11 5.08
N HIS A 253 14.50 -5.90 4.60
CA HIS A 253 13.70 -6.91 3.90
C HIS A 253 14.24 -7.21 2.51
N VAL A 254 14.75 -6.19 1.82
CA VAL A 254 15.34 -6.34 0.48
C VAL A 254 16.58 -5.45 0.36
N ASP A 255 17.69 -6.06 -0.03
CA ASP A 255 18.96 -5.35 -0.28
C ASP A 255 18.78 -4.33 -1.42
N PRO A 256 19.36 -3.09 -1.31
CA PRO A 256 19.23 -2.06 -2.34
C PRO A 256 19.71 -2.51 -3.73
N ALA A 257 20.74 -3.36 -3.83
CA ALA A 257 21.18 -3.88 -5.12
C ALA A 257 20.14 -4.84 -5.74
N THR A 258 19.47 -5.65 -4.91
CA THR A 258 18.38 -6.52 -5.33
C THR A 258 17.19 -5.72 -5.85
N ILE A 259 16.83 -4.62 -5.15
CA ILE A 259 15.79 -3.68 -5.62
C ILE A 259 16.17 -3.09 -6.98
N ALA A 260 17.40 -2.59 -7.11
CA ALA A 260 17.89 -2.00 -8.37
C ALA A 260 17.89 -3.00 -9.54
N ILE A 261 18.22 -4.26 -9.30
CA ILE A 261 18.13 -5.34 -10.30
C ILE A 261 16.67 -5.58 -10.70
N ALA A 262 15.78 -5.70 -9.72
CA ALA A 262 14.36 -5.94 -9.96
C ALA A 262 13.72 -4.81 -10.80
N LEU A 263 14.01 -3.56 -10.47
CA LEU A 263 13.50 -2.39 -11.22
C LEU A 263 13.95 -2.39 -12.67
N ARG A 264 15.23 -2.70 -12.94
CA ARG A 264 15.77 -2.77 -14.31
C ARG A 264 15.18 -3.93 -15.11
N ALA A 265 14.87 -5.04 -14.46
CA ALA A 265 14.40 -6.27 -15.11
C ALA A 265 12.87 -6.33 -15.24
N LYS A 266 12.12 -5.52 -14.45
CA LYS A 266 10.66 -5.55 -14.42
C LYS A 266 10.05 -5.23 -15.77
N LYS A 267 9.27 -6.18 -16.29
CA LYS A 267 8.48 -6.00 -17.52
C LYS A 267 7.11 -5.41 -17.18
N GLY A 268 6.75 -4.33 -17.90
CA GLY A 268 5.44 -3.70 -17.79
C GLY A 268 4.34 -4.42 -18.60
N PRO A 269 3.06 -3.97 -18.46
CA PRO A 269 2.64 -2.69 -17.84
C PRO A 269 2.64 -2.67 -16.31
N GLY A 270 2.55 -3.80 -15.62
CA GLY A 270 2.63 -3.87 -14.16
C GLY A 270 3.94 -3.28 -13.62
N LYS A 271 3.88 -2.68 -12.44
CA LYS A 271 4.95 -1.91 -11.82
C LYS A 271 5.40 -2.52 -10.49
N ILE A 272 6.58 -2.14 -10.03
CA ILE A 272 6.97 -2.33 -8.63
C ILE A 272 6.41 -1.14 -7.85
N VAL A 273 5.69 -1.41 -6.76
CA VAL A 273 5.04 -0.42 -5.91
C VAL A 273 5.59 -0.50 -4.51
N LEU A 274 5.71 0.63 -3.80
CA LEU A 274 6.10 0.63 -2.41
C LEU A 274 4.93 0.16 -1.55
N VAL A 275 5.21 -0.69 -0.59
CA VAL A 275 4.33 -1.07 0.51
C VAL A 275 5.12 -0.99 1.81
N THR A 276 4.46 -0.65 2.90
CA THR A 276 5.15 -0.59 4.19
C THR A 276 5.19 -1.94 4.88
N ASP A 277 4.15 -2.74 4.76
CA ASP A 277 3.94 -3.94 5.60
C ASP A 277 4.02 -3.60 7.09
N ALA A 278 3.59 -2.37 7.42
CA ALA A 278 3.71 -1.75 8.73
C ALA A 278 2.86 -2.45 9.78
N MET A 279 3.37 -2.48 10.99
CA MET A 279 2.71 -3.08 12.16
C MET A 279 2.26 -2.01 13.16
N ALA A 280 1.83 -2.42 14.36
CA ALA A 280 1.32 -1.54 15.41
C ALA A 280 2.26 -0.40 15.83
N THR A 281 3.57 -0.54 15.61
CA THR A 281 4.60 0.41 16.08
C THR A 281 4.60 1.75 15.39
N ILE A 282 4.05 1.88 14.19
CA ILE A 282 4.05 3.14 13.42
C ILE A 282 3.26 4.22 14.16
N GLY A 283 3.87 5.41 14.28
CA GLY A 283 3.29 6.54 15.00
C GLY A 283 3.32 6.40 16.53
N THR A 284 4.13 5.49 17.07
CA THR A 284 4.28 5.25 18.50
C THR A 284 5.73 5.03 18.92
N ASP A 285 5.98 5.13 20.24
CA ASP A 285 7.27 4.80 20.87
C ASP A 285 7.31 3.34 21.38
N MET A 286 6.37 2.50 20.95
CA MET A 286 6.32 1.09 21.39
C MET A 286 7.58 0.34 20.98
N THR A 287 8.15 -0.42 21.93
CA THR A 287 9.32 -1.28 21.71
C THR A 287 8.97 -2.74 21.47
N SER A 288 7.71 -3.12 21.73
CA SER A 288 7.17 -4.46 21.47
C SER A 288 5.65 -4.42 21.45
N PHE A 289 5.06 -5.42 20.82
CA PHE A 289 3.62 -5.71 20.82
C PHE A 289 3.39 -7.21 20.68
N THR A 290 2.15 -7.65 20.83
CA THR A 290 1.79 -9.08 20.70
C THR A 290 0.99 -9.29 19.41
N LEU A 291 1.30 -10.34 18.66
CA LEU A 291 0.54 -10.80 17.50
C LEU A 291 0.31 -12.32 17.62
N ASN A 292 -0.94 -12.74 17.62
CA ASN A 292 -1.31 -14.16 17.75
C ASN A 292 -0.59 -14.85 18.92
N GLY A 293 -0.56 -14.19 20.10
CA GLY A 293 0.07 -14.70 21.31
C GLY A 293 1.60 -14.71 21.33
N ARG A 294 2.27 -14.19 20.29
CA ARG A 294 3.72 -14.10 20.19
C ARG A 294 4.18 -12.65 20.32
N THR A 295 5.20 -12.39 21.12
CA THR A 295 5.78 -11.05 21.26
C THR A 295 6.68 -10.74 20.06
N ILE A 296 6.46 -9.59 19.47
CA ILE A 296 7.30 -8.99 18.42
C ILE A 296 8.05 -7.82 19.03
N TYR A 297 9.35 -7.78 18.81
CA TYR A 297 10.26 -6.77 19.35
C TYR A 297 10.68 -5.79 18.25
N ARG A 298 10.59 -4.49 18.55
CA ARG A 298 11.13 -3.42 17.73
C ARG A 298 12.58 -3.19 18.10
N LYS A 299 13.49 -3.46 17.17
CA LYS A 299 14.92 -3.30 17.39
C LYS A 299 15.64 -2.95 16.08
N ASP A 300 16.50 -1.93 16.13
CA ASP A 300 17.38 -1.54 15.02
C ASP A 300 16.60 -1.35 13.69
N GLY A 301 15.44 -0.67 13.74
CA GLY A 301 14.58 -0.39 12.59
C GLY A 301 13.87 -1.63 12.02
N SER A 302 13.84 -2.74 12.76
CA SER A 302 13.15 -3.97 12.33
C SER A 302 12.23 -4.52 13.41
N LEU A 303 11.25 -5.31 12.98
CA LEU A 303 10.34 -6.05 13.84
C LEU A 303 10.66 -7.54 13.77
N ARG A 304 10.91 -8.17 14.93
CA ARG A 304 11.35 -9.56 14.99
C ARG A 304 10.65 -10.35 16.07
N LEU A 305 10.37 -11.60 15.78
CA LEU A 305 10.06 -12.63 16.78
C LEU A 305 11.32 -12.95 17.60
N ALA A 306 11.13 -13.65 18.73
CA ALA A 306 12.23 -14.05 19.60
C ALA A 306 13.28 -14.94 18.93
N ASP A 307 12.92 -15.68 17.88
CA ASP A 307 13.81 -16.52 17.09
C ASP A 307 14.56 -15.74 15.97
N GLY A 308 14.34 -14.42 15.88
CA GLY A 308 14.95 -13.54 14.89
C GLY A 308 14.20 -13.43 13.57
N THR A 309 13.10 -14.18 13.37
CA THR A 309 12.26 -14.08 12.17
C THR A 309 11.67 -12.68 12.06
N LEU A 310 11.77 -12.07 10.87
CA LEU A 310 11.08 -10.80 10.57
C LEU A 310 9.56 -10.99 10.60
N ALA A 311 8.85 -10.02 11.16
CA ALA A 311 7.40 -10.07 11.36
C ALA A 311 6.79 -8.72 11.01
N GLY A 312 6.54 -8.48 9.71
CA GLY A 312 6.21 -7.17 9.17
C GLY A 312 7.36 -6.18 9.30
N ALA A 313 7.12 -4.92 8.97
CA ALA A 313 8.15 -3.89 8.96
C ALA A 313 7.86 -2.73 9.94
N ASP A 314 8.94 -2.08 10.39
CA ASP A 314 8.92 -0.81 11.12
C ASP A 314 9.19 0.34 10.14
N LEU A 315 8.39 0.40 9.09
CA LEU A 315 8.59 1.27 7.94
C LEU A 315 7.37 2.15 7.72
N ASP A 316 7.60 3.45 7.53
CA ASP A 316 6.60 4.38 7.02
C ASP A 316 6.87 4.72 5.54
N MET A 317 5.86 5.25 4.84
CA MET A 317 5.94 5.42 3.39
C MET A 317 6.96 6.49 2.97
N ILE A 318 7.10 7.59 3.71
CA ILE A 318 8.13 8.60 3.34
C ILE A 318 9.54 8.07 3.56
N SER A 319 9.75 7.21 4.55
CA SER A 319 11.04 6.54 4.76
C SER A 319 11.36 5.59 3.61
N ALA A 320 10.36 4.87 3.08
CA ALA A 320 10.52 4.05 1.88
C ALA A 320 10.89 4.90 0.65
N VAL A 321 10.21 6.04 0.44
CA VAL A 321 10.54 6.99 -0.64
C VAL A 321 11.97 7.52 -0.52
N ARG A 322 12.37 7.95 0.69
CA ARG A 322 13.74 8.41 0.96
C ARG A 322 14.78 7.34 0.65
N PHE A 323 14.51 6.10 1.07
CA PHE A 323 15.40 4.97 0.82
C PHE A 323 15.52 4.68 -0.69
N MET A 324 14.43 4.71 -1.42
CA MET A 324 14.46 4.53 -2.87
C MET A 324 15.27 5.63 -3.57
N HIS A 325 15.07 6.89 -3.15
CA HIS A 325 15.78 8.02 -3.75
C HIS A 325 17.25 8.07 -3.36
N ARG A 326 17.56 8.02 -2.06
CA ARG A 326 18.92 8.25 -1.54
C ARG A 326 19.73 6.96 -1.42
N GLY A 327 19.10 5.84 -1.09
CA GLY A 327 19.75 4.54 -0.87
C GLY A 327 19.91 3.73 -2.16
N VAL A 328 18.86 3.65 -2.97
CA VAL A 328 18.87 2.90 -4.25
C VAL A 328 19.34 3.81 -5.41
N GLY A 329 19.24 5.13 -5.28
CA GLY A 329 19.64 6.10 -6.30
C GLY A 329 18.59 6.32 -7.39
N LEU A 330 17.32 6.11 -7.07
CA LEU A 330 16.23 6.32 -8.00
C LEU A 330 15.94 7.83 -8.16
N GLU A 331 15.50 8.24 -9.35
CA GLU A 331 15.00 9.60 -9.55
C GLU A 331 13.79 9.84 -8.62
N LEU A 332 13.70 11.04 -8.02
CA LEU A 332 12.70 11.32 -6.97
C LEU A 332 11.27 11.15 -7.48
N GLY A 333 10.96 11.64 -8.68
CA GLY A 333 9.62 11.50 -9.27
C GLY A 333 9.24 10.03 -9.48
N GLU A 334 10.22 9.15 -9.78
CA GLU A 334 9.95 7.71 -9.88
C GLU A 334 9.67 7.09 -8.51
N ALA A 335 10.44 7.45 -7.46
CA ALA A 335 10.16 7.01 -6.11
C ALA A 335 8.78 7.47 -5.61
N LEU A 336 8.38 8.71 -5.93
CA LEU A 336 7.05 9.24 -5.63
C LEU A 336 5.95 8.50 -6.40
N ARG A 337 6.15 8.16 -7.70
CA ARG A 337 5.20 7.33 -8.45
C ARG A 337 5.03 5.94 -7.85
N MET A 338 6.11 5.32 -7.39
CA MET A 338 6.06 4.01 -6.72
C MET A 338 5.27 4.04 -5.41
N ALA A 339 5.18 5.20 -4.75
CA ALA A 339 4.40 5.40 -3.53
C ALA A 339 2.98 5.91 -3.77
N SER A 340 2.63 6.41 -4.96
CA SER A 340 1.36 7.09 -5.21
C SER A 340 0.63 6.54 -6.45
N LEU A 341 1.08 6.88 -7.66
CA LEU A 341 0.40 6.54 -8.90
C LEU A 341 0.38 5.03 -9.17
N TYR A 342 1.52 4.35 -9.03
CA TYR A 342 1.62 2.93 -9.36
C TYR A 342 0.78 2.02 -8.45
N PRO A 343 0.75 2.21 -7.10
CA PRO A 343 -0.19 1.44 -6.27
C PRO A 343 -1.65 1.79 -6.57
N ALA A 344 -1.98 3.04 -6.89
CA ALA A 344 -3.33 3.40 -7.32
C ALA A 344 -3.74 2.71 -8.65
N GLU A 345 -2.81 2.60 -9.61
CA GLU A 345 -3.01 1.83 -10.86
C GLU A 345 -3.22 0.34 -10.56
N ALA A 346 -2.38 -0.24 -9.69
CA ALA A 346 -2.45 -1.66 -9.35
C ALA A 346 -3.81 -2.09 -8.78
N VAL A 347 -4.53 -1.18 -8.12
CA VAL A 347 -5.87 -1.43 -7.56
C VAL A 347 -7.01 -0.71 -8.30
N GLY A 348 -6.74 -0.19 -9.51
CA GLY A 348 -7.75 0.44 -10.38
C GLY A 348 -8.28 1.79 -9.88
N GLN A 349 -7.53 2.50 -9.03
CA GLN A 349 -7.94 3.77 -8.44
C GLN A 349 -7.22 5.01 -9.02
N ALA A 350 -6.40 4.85 -10.05
CA ALA A 350 -5.64 5.95 -10.65
C ALA A 350 -6.51 7.03 -11.32
N HIS A 351 -7.80 6.76 -11.53
CA HIS A 351 -8.75 7.77 -12.00
C HIS A 351 -9.03 8.86 -10.95
N ARG A 352 -8.79 8.59 -9.66
CA ARG A 352 -9.03 9.53 -8.54
C ARG A 352 -7.84 9.75 -7.61
N LEU A 353 -6.82 8.86 -7.59
CA LEU A 353 -5.67 8.90 -6.66
C LEU A 353 -4.33 8.89 -7.40
N GLY A 354 -3.28 9.30 -6.69
CA GLY A 354 -1.89 9.14 -7.09
C GLY A 354 -1.39 10.13 -8.12
N ARG A 355 -2.20 11.13 -8.51
CA ARG A 355 -1.82 12.21 -9.44
C ARG A 355 -2.65 13.46 -9.22
N PHE A 356 -2.13 14.61 -9.67
CA PHE A 356 -2.87 15.86 -9.72
C PHE A 356 -3.40 16.11 -11.13
N ALA A 357 -4.64 15.74 -11.36
CA ALA A 357 -5.38 16.04 -12.58
C ALA A 357 -6.75 16.62 -12.21
N ASN A 358 -7.36 17.35 -13.10
CA ASN A 358 -8.69 17.90 -12.85
C ASN A 358 -9.66 16.80 -12.43
N GLY A 359 -10.33 17.00 -11.28
CA GLY A 359 -11.31 16.08 -10.73
C GLY A 359 -10.73 14.93 -9.89
N THR A 360 -9.40 14.75 -9.79
CA THR A 360 -8.83 13.79 -8.85
C THR A 360 -8.97 14.28 -7.42
N ALA A 361 -8.97 13.38 -6.45
CA ALA A 361 -9.01 13.75 -5.02
C ALA A 361 -7.83 14.66 -4.67
N ALA A 362 -8.08 15.69 -3.88
CA ALA A 362 -7.05 16.56 -3.35
C ALA A 362 -6.36 15.89 -2.15
N ASP A 363 -5.75 14.74 -2.42
CA ASP A 363 -4.90 13.98 -1.53
C ASP A 363 -3.46 14.42 -1.79
N ILE A 364 -2.88 15.17 -0.83
CA ILE A 364 -1.66 15.93 -1.05
C ILE A 364 -0.70 15.70 0.10
N VAL A 365 0.57 15.52 -0.22
CA VAL A 365 1.67 15.59 0.75
C VAL A 365 2.58 16.77 0.40
N ALA A 366 2.85 17.63 1.40
CA ALA A 366 3.87 18.66 1.33
C ALA A 366 5.14 18.15 2.03
N LEU A 367 6.26 18.22 1.33
CA LEU A 367 7.56 17.74 1.81
C LEU A 367 8.57 18.90 1.79
N SER A 368 9.49 18.91 2.76
CA SER A 368 10.67 19.78 2.70
C SER A 368 11.65 19.29 1.61
N ASP A 369 12.71 20.08 1.36
CA ASP A 369 13.80 19.67 0.48
C ASP A 369 14.51 18.39 0.99
N ASP A 370 14.48 18.15 2.30
CA ASP A 370 14.97 16.93 2.93
C ASP A 370 13.97 15.78 2.94
N LEU A 371 12.82 15.96 2.30
CA LEU A 371 11.70 15.04 2.23
C LEU A 371 11.03 14.78 3.57
N ASP A 372 11.07 15.71 4.52
CA ASP A 372 10.28 15.65 5.75
C ASP A 372 8.85 16.09 5.47
N VAL A 373 7.87 15.35 5.99
CA VAL A 373 6.46 15.67 5.80
C VAL A 373 6.10 16.93 6.59
N GLN A 374 5.71 17.98 5.90
CA GLN A 374 5.32 19.28 6.47
C GLN A 374 3.81 19.45 6.56
N GLY A 375 3.06 18.78 5.69
CA GLY A 375 1.61 18.82 5.69
C GLY A 375 1.00 17.73 4.85
N VAL A 376 -0.19 17.28 5.27
CA VAL A 376 -0.96 16.26 4.55
C VAL A 376 -2.42 16.68 4.46
N TRP A 377 -3.00 16.54 3.28
CA TRP A 377 -4.42 16.77 3.02
C TRP A 377 -5.05 15.49 2.45
N ILE A 378 -6.24 15.17 2.93
CA ILE A 378 -7.09 14.08 2.42
C ILE A 378 -8.41 14.73 1.97
N GLY A 379 -8.76 14.57 0.69
CA GLY A 379 -9.95 15.23 0.12
C GLY A 379 -9.94 16.74 0.35
N GLY A 380 -8.79 17.40 0.25
CA GLY A 380 -8.62 18.83 0.46
C GLY A 380 -8.68 19.30 1.93
N LYS A 381 -8.92 18.40 2.88
CA LYS A 381 -8.91 18.72 4.32
C LYS A 381 -7.53 18.42 4.89
N LYS A 382 -6.92 19.42 5.56
CA LYS A 382 -5.62 19.24 6.22
C LYS A 382 -5.80 18.31 7.41
N VAL A 383 -5.03 17.21 7.44
CA VAL A 383 -5.06 16.17 8.49
C VAL A 383 -3.78 16.12 9.30
N PHE A 384 -2.68 16.72 8.79
CA PHE A 384 -1.40 16.81 9.48
C PHE A 384 -0.64 18.09 9.09
N GLY A 385 0.22 18.58 10.00
CA GLY A 385 1.08 19.75 9.83
C GLY A 385 0.49 21.01 10.48
N ALA A 386 1.34 22.04 10.67
CA ALA A 386 0.99 23.33 11.29
C ALA A 386 0.08 24.20 10.40
#